data_a49a451f15425568887bdb863fda270f
#
_entry.id   a49a451f15425568887bdb863fda270f
#
_cell.length_a   1.000
_cell.length_b   1.000
_cell.length_c   1.000
_cell.angle_alpha   90.00
_cell.angle_beta   90.00
_cell.angle_gamma   90.00
#
_symmetry.space_group_name_H-M   'P 1'
#
loop_
_entity.id
_entity.type
_entity.pdbx_description
1 polymer ?
#
loop_
_entity_poly.entity_id
_entity_poly.type
_entity_poly.pdbx_seq_one_letter_code
_entity_poly.pdbx_strand_id
1 'polypeptide(L)'
;ELLPERALDGDADAVRVLVAEAYEPLLAGGAALLDTLTTYLEQGSSLEATARMLFVHPNTVRYRLRRVTELTGYTPADGRDGFTLWAAIILGRLAARRG
;
A
#
# COMPACT_ATOMS: atom_id res chain seq x y z
N GLU A 1 -8.45 -15.56 0.43
CA GLU A 1 -9.71 -14.85 0.25
C GLU A 1 -10.05 -14.05 1.46
N LEU A 2 -10.64 -12.91 1.28
CA LEU A 2 -11.07 -12.05 2.37
C LEU A 2 -9.96 -11.76 3.38
N LEU A 3 -8.70 -11.82 2.93
CA LEU A 3 -7.55 -11.62 3.81
C LEU A 3 -7.60 -10.26 4.51
N PRO A 4 -7.82 -9.14 3.78
CA PRO A 4 -7.86 -7.84 4.46
C PRO A 4 -9.06 -7.72 5.41
N GLU A 5 -10.21 -8.29 5.07
CA GLU A 5 -11.37 -8.25 5.97
C GLU A 5 -11.10 -9.03 7.25
N ARG A 6 -10.51 -10.23 7.12
CA ARG A 6 -10.19 -11.05 8.28
C ARG A 6 -9.18 -10.35 9.18
N ALA A 7 -8.19 -9.69 8.58
CA ALA A 7 -7.19 -8.94 9.34
C ALA A 7 -7.83 -7.78 10.09
N LEU A 8 -8.72 -7.05 9.44
CA LEU A 8 -9.40 -5.92 10.06
C LEU A 8 -10.35 -6.37 11.17
N ASP A 9 -10.85 -7.61 11.08
CA ASP A 9 -11.73 -8.19 12.10
C ASP A 9 -10.96 -8.83 13.26
N GLY A 10 -9.63 -8.67 13.30
CA GLY A 10 -8.83 -9.12 14.43
C GLY A 10 -8.20 -10.49 14.30
N ASP A 11 -8.27 -11.13 13.13
CA ASP A 11 -7.62 -12.41 12.89
C ASP A 11 -6.09 -12.20 12.87
N ALA A 12 -5.41 -12.65 13.92
CA ALA A 12 -3.99 -12.42 14.09
C ALA A 12 -3.15 -13.05 12.97
N ASP A 13 -3.56 -14.21 12.47
CA ASP A 13 -2.84 -14.85 11.37
C ASP A 13 -3.00 -14.04 10.08
N ALA A 14 -4.21 -13.55 9.81
CA ALA A 14 -4.46 -12.73 8.64
C ALA A 14 -3.65 -11.43 8.69
N VAL A 15 -3.57 -10.81 9.87
CA VAL A 15 -2.73 -9.61 10.06
C VAL A 15 -1.28 -9.92 9.73
N ARG A 16 -0.76 -11.02 10.27
CA ARG A 16 0.63 -11.39 10.07
C ARG A 16 0.95 -11.66 8.61
N VAL A 17 0.06 -12.37 7.93
CA VAL A 17 0.23 -12.67 6.51
C VAL A 17 0.19 -11.39 5.68
N LEU A 18 -0.78 -10.54 5.93
CA LEU A 18 -0.96 -9.31 5.17
C LEU A 18 0.24 -8.37 5.35
N VAL A 19 0.72 -8.22 6.58
CA VAL A 19 1.88 -7.38 6.85
C VAL A 19 3.14 -7.95 6.17
N ALA A 20 3.34 -9.27 6.26
CA ALA A 20 4.52 -9.88 5.66
C ALA A 20 4.49 -9.85 4.14
N GLU A 21 3.33 -10.01 3.52
CA GLU A 21 3.24 -10.09 2.07
C GLU A 21 3.12 -8.74 1.37
N ALA A 22 2.61 -7.74 2.06
CA ALA A 22 2.38 -6.43 1.44
C ALA A 22 3.16 -5.32 2.11
N TYR A 23 3.05 -5.18 3.42
CA TYR A 23 3.66 -4.02 4.09
C TYR A 23 5.19 -4.07 4.11
N GLU A 24 5.76 -5.21 4.49
CA GLU A 24 7.20 -5.34 4.59
C GLU A 24 7.92 -5.17 3.26
N PRO A 25 7.41 -5.75 2.15
CA PRO A 25 8.01 -5.46 0.84
C PRO A 25 7.95 -3.99 0.46
N LEU A 26 6.89 -3.28 0.83
CA LEU A 26 6.79 -1.85 0.58
C LEU A 26 7.85 -1.08 1.33
N LEU A 27 8.07 -1.42 2.60
CA LEU A 27 9.13 -0.78 3.40
C LEU A 27 10.49 -1.03 2.77
N ALA A 28 10.74 -2.24 2.31
CA ALA A 28 12.01 -2.60 1.68
C ALA A 28 12.23 -1.82 0.39
N GLY A 29 11.15 -1.39 -0.27
CA GLY A 29 11.22 -0.61 -1.49
C GLY A 29 11.60 0.85 -1.29
N GLY A 30 11.64 1.32 -0.06
CA GLY A 30 12.05 2.68 0.27
C GLY A 30 10.90 3.62 0.58
N ALA A 31 11.19 4.68 1.30
CA ALA A 31 10.19 5.62 1.78
C ALA A 31 9.40 6.29 0.64
N ALA A 32 10.05 6.58 -0.47
CA ALA A 32 9.37 7.23 -1.60
C ALA A 32 8.26 6.36 -2.18
N LEU A 33 8.45 5.04 -2.15
CA LEU A 33 7.45 4.11 -2.67
C LEU A 33 6.22 4.09 -1.79
N LEU A 34 6.41 3.97 -0.49
CA LEU A 34 5.31 3.96 0.47
C LEU A 34 4.56 5.29 0.47
N ASP A 35 5.29 6.41 0.43
CA ASP A 35 4.67 7.73 0.38
C ASP A 35 3.82 7.90 -0.88
N THR A 36 4.32 7.43 -2.02
CA THR A 36 3.58 7.53 -3.28
C THR A 36 2.31 6.71 -3.21
N LEU A 37 2.39 5.48 -2.72
CA LEU A 37 1.21 4.63 -2.60
C LEU A 37 0.18 5.23 -1.65
N THR A 38 0.63 5.67 -0.48
CA THR A 38 -0.27 6.26 0.52
C THR A 38 -0.99 7.48 -0.06
N THR A 39 -0.23 8.39 -0.69
CA THR A 39 -0.81 9.58 -1.29
C THR A 39 -1.80 9.21 -2.40
N TYR A 40 -1.44 8.23 -3.23
CA TYR A 40 -2.30 7.78 -4.32
C TYR A 40 -3.65 7.29 -3.79
N LEU A 41 -3.63 6.45 -2.76
CA LEU A 41 -4.86 5.93 -2.17
C LEU A 41 -5.67 7.05 -1.49
N GLU A 42 -5.00 7.99 -0.84
CA GLU A 42 -5.66 9.12 -0.19
C GLU A 42 -6.29 10.08 -1.21
N GLN A 43 -5.72 10.17 -2.40
CA GLN A 43 -6.20 11.06 -3.45
C GLN A 43 -7.21 10.39 -4.38
N GLY A 44 -7.88 9.34 -3.89
CA GLY A 44 -8.92 8.66 -4.66
C GLY A 44 -8.38 7.93 -5.87
N SER A 45 -7.16 7.46 -5.81
CA SER A 45 -6.48 6.75 -6.90
C SER A 45 -6.30 7.62 -8.14
N SER A 46 -6.05 8.90 -7.93
CA SER A 46 -5.79 9.84 -9.01
C SER A 46 -4.28 9.98 -9.20
N LEU A 47 -3.80 9.58 -10.37
CA LEU A 47 -2.39 9.69 -10.72
C LEU A 47 -1.93 11.14 -10.72
N GLU A 48 -2.74 12.02 -11.32
CA GLU A 48 -2.35 13.41 -11.46
C GLU A 48 -2.39 14.17 -10.16
N ALA A 49 -3.41 13.89 -9.31
CA ALA A 49 -3.47 14.51 -8.00
C ALA A 49 -2.27 14.09 -7.15
N THR A 50 -1.89 12.82 -7.25
CA THR A 50 -0.73 12.30 -6.52
C THR A 50 0.55 13.00 -6.98
N ALA A 51 0.73 13.14 -8.29
CA ALA A 51 1.90 13.81 -8.84
C ALA A 51 2.00 15.25 -8.34
N ARG A 52 0.87 15.96 -8.31
CA ARG A 52 0.83 17.34 -7.80
C ARG A 52 1.19 17.39 -6.32
N MET A 53 0.61 16.50 -5.52
CA MET A 53 0.87 16.48 -4.08
C MET A 53 2.34 16.20 -3.76
N LEU A 54 2.98 15.34 -4.55
CA LEU A 54 4.36 14.96 -4.30
C LEU A 54 5.37 15.79 -5.07
N PHE A 55 4.92 16.73 -5.89
CA PHE A 55 5.77 17.59 -6.71
C PHE A 55 6.69 16.78 -7.63
N VAL A 56 6.13 15.75 -8.27
CA VAL A 56 6.85 14.91 -9.22
C VAL A 56 6.07 14.80 -10.52
N HIS A 57 6.75 14.35 -11.57
CA HIS A 57 6.08 14.09 -12.85
C HIS A 57 5.14 12.88 -12.73
N PRO A 58 3.98 12.88 -13.43
CA PRO A 58 3.08 11.71 -13.40
C PRO A 58 3.77 10.40 -13.77
N ASN A 59 4.74 10.41 -14.67
CA ASN A 59 5.48 9.19 -15.02
C ASN A 59 6.26 8.62 -13.84
N THR A 60 6.74 9.48 -12.95
CA THR A 60 7.39 9.01 -11.72
C THR A 60 6.39 8.27 -10.83
N VAL A 61 5.16 8.80 -10.72
CA VAL A 61 4.11 8.11 -9.97
C VAL A 61 3.80 6.76 -10.61
N ARG A 62 3.64 6.72 -11.94
CA ARG A 62 3.39 5.45 -12.66
C ARG A 62 4.47 4.43 -12.39
N TYR A 63 5.71 4.84 -12.46
CA TYR A 63 6.83 3.94 -12.21
C TYR A 63 6.78 3.39 -10.79
N ARG A 64 6.55 4.25 -9.82
CA ARG A 64 6.50 3.83 -8.41
C ARG A 64 5.33 2.90 -8.14
N LEU A 65 4.15 3.17 -8.70
CA LEU A 65 2.99 2.29 -8.55
C LEU A 65 3.22 0.93 -9.19
N ARG A 66 3.89 0.90 -10.34
CA ARG A 66 4.27 -0.36 -10.97
C ARG A 66 5.23 -1.15 -10.10
N ARG A 67 6.14 -0.44 -9.44
CA ARG A 67 7.08 -1.05 -8.52
C ARG A 67 6.36 -1.67 -7.31
N VAL A 68 5.30 -1.01 -6.82
CA VAL A 68 4.46 -1.57 -5.76
C VAL A 68 3.90 -2.93 -6.20
N THR A 69 3.37 -3.01 -7.42
CA THR A 69 2.82 -4.26 -7.94
C THR A 69 3.90 -5.34 -8.02
N GLU A 70 5.10 -4.98 -8.47
CA GLU A 70 6.20 -5.94 -8.57
C GLU A 70 6.58 -6.50 -7.20
N LEU A 71 6.57 -5.66 -6.18
CA LEU A 71 6.99 -6.07 -4.84
C LEU A 71 5.91 -6.82 -4.06
N THR A 72 4.65 -6.46 -4.26
CA THR A 72 3.56 -6.98 -3.42
C THR A 72 2.63 -7.94 -4.15
N GLY A 73 2.59 -7.90 -5.47
CA GLY A 73 1.62 -8.65 -6.24
C GLY A 73 0.25 -7.99 -6.31
N TYR A 74 0.06 -6.83 -5.67
CA TYR A 74 -1.21 -6.10 -5.70
C TYR A 74 -1.09 -4.87 -6.58
N THR A 75 -2.16 -4.60 -7.34
CA THR A 75 -2.20 -3.46 -8.28
C THR A 75 -2.98 -2.31 -7.67
N PRO A 76 -2.31 -1.19 -7.35
CA PRO A 76 -2.98 -0.09 -6.62
C PRO A 76 -4.23 0.47 -7.29
N ALA A 77 -4.28 0.48 -8.63
CA ALA A 77 -5.43 1.02 -9.35
C ALA A 77 -6.65 0.10 -9.33
N ASP A 78 -6.46 -1.17 -9.01
CA ASP A 78 -7.58 -2.11 -8.84
C ASP A 78 -8.23 -1.85 -7.49
N GLY A 79 -9.55 -1.69 -7.47
CA GLY A 79 -10.25 -1.32 -6.24
C GLY A 79 -10.05 -2.31 -5.10
N ARG A 80 -10.11 -3.61 -5.42
CA ARG A 80 -9.93 -4.65 -4.41
C ARG A 80 -8.50 -4.68 -3.88
N ASP A 81 -7.52 -4.62 -4.81
CA ASP A 81 -6.10 -4.60 -4.43
C ASP A 81 -5.75 -3.32 -3.68
N GLY A 82 -6.33 -2.20 -4.08
CA GLY A 82 -6.12 -0.93 -3.37
C GLY A 82 -6.59 -1.01 -1.93
N PHE A 83 -7.74 -1.62 -1.70
CA PHE A 83 -8.24 -1.85 -0.35
C PHE A 83 -7.30 -2.75 0.45
N THR A 84 -6.81 -3.82 -0.16
CA THR A 84 -5.86 -4.73 0.48
C THR A 84 -4.58 -4.00 0.88
N LEU A 85 -4.04 -3.18 -0.04
CA LEU A 85 -2.83 -2.40 0.24
C LEU A 85 -3.06 -1.38 1.36
N TRP A 86 -4.23 -0.73 1.35
CA TRP A 86 -4.55 0.25 2.38
C TRP A 86 -4.62 -0.40 3.76
N ALA A 87 -5.29 -1.56 3.83
CA ALA A 87 -5.37 -2.33 5.07
C ALA A 87 -3.98 -2.75 5.55
N ALA A 88 -3.12 -3.19 4.63
CA ALA A 88 -1.76 -3.60 4.97
C ALA A 88 -0.95 -2.44 5.56
N ILE A 89 -1.09 -1.25 4.98
CA ILE A 89 -0.38 -0.07 5.47
C ILE A 89 -0.83 0.28 6.89
N ILE A 90 -2.15 0.32 7.11
CA ILE A 90 -2.70 0.66 8.43
C ILE A 90 -2.24 -0.34 9.48
N LEU A 91 -2.38 -1.63 9.19
CA LEU A 91 -2.04 -2.67 10.14
C LEU A 91 -0.55 -2.76 10.38
N GLY A 92 0.25 -2.54 9.33
CA GLY A 92 1.71 -2.52 9.46
C GLY A 92 2.17 -1.38 10.34
N ARG A 93 1.60 -0.19 10.18
CA ARG A 93 1.92 0.95 11.03
C ARG A 93 1.52 0.72 12.48
N LEU A 94 0.36 0.11 12.71
CA LEU A 94 -0.08 -0.21 14.06
C LEU A 94 0.85 -1.22 14.72
N ALA A 95 1.26 -2.26 13.98
CA ALA A 95 2.18 -3.25 14.48
C ALA A 95 3.54 -2.63 14.84
N ALA A 96 4.03 -1.73 14.01
CA ALA A 96 5.30 -1.05 14.27
C ALA A 96 5.23 -0.18 15.53
N ARG A 97 4.09 0.44 15.78
CA ARG A 97 3.91 1.28 16.98
C ARG A 97 3.87 0.47 18.27
N ARG A 98 3.40 -0.78 18.18
CA ARG A 98 3.34 -1.67 19.33
C ARG A 98 4.68 -2.32 19.64
N GLY A 99 5.48 -2.46 18.60
CA GLY A 99 6.78 -3.09 18.72
C GLY A 99 7.81 -2.14 19.25
#